data_057f07b63bca443e718c138fa62154e7
#
_entry.id   057f07b63bca443e718c138fa62154e7
#
_cell.length_a   1.000
_cell.length_b   1.000
_cell.length_c   1.000
_cell.angle_alpha   90.00
_cell.angle_beta   90.00
_cell.angle_gamma   90.00
#
_symmetry.space_group_name_H-M   'P 1'
#
loop_
_entity.id
_entity.type
_entity.pdbx_description
1 polymer ?
#
loop_
_entity_poly.entity_id
_entity_poly.type
_entity_poly.pdbx_seq_one_letter_code
_entity_poly.pdbx_strand_id
1 'polypeptide(L)'
;VTAPSKTKEYMREYRKKNRERIKESKRKWRKENHDKHLAWTREYRERNKEKLREWHKEAAKKNPDRYRAYGRKKRAIKINANHIPYTDAEVLETYGTNCHICNKAIDLSAPRSAGKKGWQYSLHIDHLIPLSKGGDDNIENVRPAHAICNLQKGDRLEEKL
;
A
#
# COMPACT_ATOMS: atom_id res chain seq x y z
N VAL A 1 11.75 -50.96 8.35
CA VAL A 1 10.54 -50.52 7.63
C VAL A 1 10.62 -49.01 7.58
N THR A 2 11.07 -48.46 6.46
CA THR A 2 11.13 -47.01 6.22
C THR A 2 9.69 -46.45 6.10
N ALA A 3 9.34 -45.47 6.92
CA ALA A 3 8.07 -44.82 6.85
C ALA A 3 7.82 -44.26 5.43
N PRO A 4 6.62 -44.43 4.85
CA PRO A 4 6.35 -43.98 3.49
C PRO A 4 6.58 -42.45 3.39
N SER A 5 7.28 -42.02 2.34
CA SER A 5 7.52 -40.62 2.09
C SER A 5 6.16 -39.93 1.99
N LYS A 6 5.91 -38.97 2.88
CA LYS A 6 4.64 -38.27 2.93
C LYS A 6 4.50 -37.44 1.66
N THR A 7 3.62 -37.88 0.77
CA THR A 7 3.37 -37.22 -0.51
C THR A 7 2.94 -35.75 -0.30
N LYS A 8 3.12 -34.92 -1.31
CA LYS A 8 2.75 -33.50 -1.31
C LYS A 8 1.25 -33.30 -0.98
N GLU A 9 0.42 -34.23 -1.43
CA GLU A 9 -1.02 -34.27 -1.15
C GLU A 9 -1.33 -34.59 0.31
N TYR A 10 -0.70 -35.64 0.87
CA TYR A 10 -0.83 -35.98 2.29
C TYR A 10 -0.49 -34.78 3.19
N MET A 11 0.60 -34.06 2.87
CA MET A 11 1.00 -32.89 3.66
C MET A 11 0.02 -31.73 3.53
N ARG A 12 -0.63 -31.60 2.37
CA ARG A 12 -1.69 -30.59 2.14
C ARG A 12 -2.92 -30.89 3.00
N GLU A 13 -3.41 -32.13 2.96
CA GLU A 13 -4.54 -32.58 3.76
C GLU A 13 -4.26 -32.51 5.27
N TYR A 14 -3.07 -32.95 5.69
CA TYR A 14 -2.65 -32.84 7.07
C TYR A 14 -2.66 -31.39 7.58
N ARG A 15 -2.11 -30.45 6.78
CA ARG A 15 -2.12 -29.02 7.12
C ARG A 15 -3.51 -28.45 7.18
N LYS A 16 -4.40 -28.86 6.28
CA LYS A 16 -5.80 -28.44 6.26
C LYS A 16 -6.52 -28.92 7.53
N LYS A 17 -6.40 -30.22 7.85
CA LYS A 17 -7.03 -30.85 9.01
C LYS A 17 -6.49 -30.31 10.35
N ASN A 18 -5.21 -29.96 10.41
CA ASN A 18 -4.54 -29.53 11.65
C ASN A 18 -4.28 -28.00 11.69
N ARG A 19 -4.99 -27.23 10.88
CA ARG A 19 -4.71 -25.80 10.70
C ARG A 19 -4.67 -25.00 12.00
N GLU A 20 -5.66 -25.18 12.87
CA GLU A 20 -5.76 -24.42 14.11
C GLU A 20 -4.68 -24.85 15.12
N ARG A 21 -4.42 -26.16 15.26
CA ARG A 21 -3.34 -26.67 16.11
C ARG A 21 -1.97 -26.13 15.69
N ILE A 22 -1.70 -26.12 14.37
CA ILE A 22 -0.45 -25.58 13.83
C ILE A 22 -0.34 -24.07 14.08
N LYS A 23 -1.45 -23.33 13.94
CA LYS A 23 -1.51 -21.89 14.18
C LYS A 23 -1.26 -21.55 15.65
N GLU A 24 -1.86 -22.30 16.56
CA GLU A 24 -1.67 -22.14 18.00
C GLU A 24 -0.23 -22.45 18.43
N SER A 25 0.32 -23.58 17.99
CA SER A 25 1.70 -23.96 18.25
C SER A 25 2.69 -22.87 17.75
N LYS A 26 2.47 -22.33 16.54
CA LYS A 26 3.28 -21.23 16.00
C LYS A 26 3.12 -19.94 16.83
N ARG A 27 1.91 -19.65 17.34
CA ARG A 27 1.66 -18.47 18.19
C ARG A 27 2.41 -18.60 19.52
N LYS A 28 2.31 -19.77 20.16
CA LYS A 28 3.03 -20.07 21.40
C LYS A 28 4.55 -19.94 21.20
N TRP A 29 5.08 -20.59 20.18
CA TRP A 29 6.51 -20.51 19.86
C TRP A 29 7.00 -19.08 19.60
N ARG A 30 6.23 -18.27 18.85
CA ARG A 30 6.57 -16.86 18.58
C ARG A 30 6.59 -16.03 19.87
N LYS A 31 5.66 -16.28 20.80
CA LYS A 31 5.62 -15.59 22.10
C LYS A 31 6.85 -15.95 22.93
N GLU A 32 7.20 -17.22 22.99
CA GLU A 32 8.35 -17.74 23.75
C GLU A 32 9.71 -17.36 23.16
N ASN A 33 9.78 -17.19 21.84
CA ASN A 33 11.02 -16.89 21.11
C ASN A 33 11.02 -15.51 20.45
N HIS A 34 10.25 -14.57 20.96
CA HIS A 34 10.06 -13.24 20.36
C HIS A 34 11.38 -12.52 20.08
N ASP A 35 12.24 -12.40 21.10
CA ASP A 35 13.49 -11.65 21.00
C ASP A 35 14.48 -12.32 20.04
N LYS A 36 14.58 -13.64 20.09
CA LYS A 36 15.40 -14.43 19.15
C LYS A 36 14.92 -14.24 17.71
N HIS A 37 13.59 -14.23 17.50
CA HIS A 37 13.01 -14.02 16.18
C HIS A 37 13.27 -12.59 15.67
N LEU A 38 13.17 -11.57 16.55
CA LEU A 38 13.50 -10.18 16.20
C LEU A 38 14.98 -10.03 15.82
N ALA A 39 15.88 -10.59 16.62
CA ALA A 39 17.32 -10.56 16.35
C ALA A 39 17.65 -11.23 15.01
N TRP A 40 17.15 -12.44 14.77
CA TRP A 40 17.32 -13.13 13.50
C TRP A 40 16.75 -12.34 12.32
N THR A 41 15.56 -11.75 12.47
CA THR A 41 14.94 -10.94 11.41
C THR A 41 15.76 -9.70 11.07
N ARG A 42 16.35 -9.04 12.09
CA ARG A 42 17.23 -7.88 11.91
C ARG A 42 18.49 -8.29 11.14
N GLU A 43 19.15 -9.37 11.59
CA GLU A 43 20.34 -9.90 10.94
C GLU A 43 20.09 -10.34 9.49
N TYR A 44 18.96 -11.05 9.24
CA TYR A 44 18.57 -11.45 7.90
C TYR A 44 18.36 -10.24 6.97
N ARG A 45 17.66 -9.19 7.47
CA ARG A 45 17.42 -7.96 6.70
C ARG A 45 18.71 -7.23 6.38
N GLU A 46 19.63 -7.15 7.32
CA GLU A 46 20.92 -6.49 7.09
C GLU A 46 21.76 -7.25 6.06
N ARG A 47 21.90 -8.57 6.21
CA ARG A 47 22.62 -9.41 5.24
C ARG A 47 22.00 -9.42 3.84
N ASN A 48 20.69 -9.24 3.73
CA ASN A 48 19.97 -9.32 2.45
C ASN A 48 19.43 -7.95 1.99
N LYS A 49 19.92 -6.85 2.53
CA LYS A 49 19.38 -5.51 2.32
C LYS A 49 19.24 -5.13 0.84
N GLU A 50 20.29 -5.30 0.05
CA GLU A 50 20.27 -4.99 -1.37
C GLU A 50 19.32 -5.91 -2.15
N LYS A 51 19.35 -7.21 -1.88
CA LYS A 51 18.45 -8.18 -2.52
C LYS A 51 16.97 -7.89 -2.20
N LEU A 52 16.66 -7.52 -0.96
CA LEU A 52 15.32 -7.11 -0.55
C LEU A 52 14.90 -5.81 -1.23
N ARG A 53 15.82 -4.85 -1.35
CA ARG A 53 15.57 -3.57 -2.04
C ARG A 53 15.24 -3.79 -3.51
N GLU A 54 16.02 -4.59 -4.23
CA GLU A 54 15.73 -4.95 -5.62
C GLU A 54 14.41 -5.70 -5.76
N TRP A 55 14.16 -6.67 -4.90
CA TRP A 55 12.89 -7.39 -4.90
C TRP A 55 11.68 -6.46 -4.68
N HIS A 56 11.77 -5.54 -3.72
CA HIS A 56 10.71 -4.55 -3.47
C HIS A 56 10.51 -3.61 -4.66
N LYS A 57 11.59 -3.18 -5.31
CA LYS A 57 11.56 -2.34 -6.51
C LYS A 57 10.86 -3.06 -7.68
N GLU A 58 11.21 -4.31 -7.92
CA GLU A 58 10.57 -5.12 -8.97
C GLU A 58 9.09 -5.44 -8.65
N ALA A 59 8.78 -5.75 -7.39
CA ALA A 59 7.41 -5.98 -6.96
C ALA A 59 6.54 -4.70 -7.09
N ALA A 60 7.11 -3.52 -6.80
CA ALA A 60 6.43 -2.25 -6.98
C ALA A 60 6.18 -1.91 -8.45
N LYS A 61 7.11 -2.26 -9.37
CA LYS A 61 6.89 -2.13 -10.83
C LYS A 61 5.76 -3.04 -11.31
N LYS A 62 5.69 -4.28 -10.82
CA LYS A 62 4.67 -5.25 -11.22
C LYS A 62 3.26 -4.90 -10.73
N ASN A 63 3.15 -4.31 -9.54
CA ASN A 63 1.87 -4.02 -8.90
C ASN A 63 1.86 -2.61 -8.27
N PRO A 64 1.96 -1.54 -9.07
CA PRO A 64 2.07 -0.17 -8.56
C PRO A 64 0.86 0.27 -7.74
N ASP A 65 -0.35 -0.16 -8.11
CA ASP A 65 -1.59 0.18 -7.40
C ASP A 65 -1.62 -0.38 -5.99
N ARG A 66 -1.20 -1.63 -5.81
CA ARG A 66 -1.09 -2.26 -4.49
C ARG A 66 -0.11 -1.51 -3.59
N TYR A 67 1.02 -1.06 -4.14
CA TYR A 67 2.01 -0.29 -3.37
C TYR A 67 1.48 1.09 -2.99
N ARG A 68 0.74 1.75 -3.89
CA ARG A 68 0.06 3.02 -3.60
C ARG A 68 -0.99 2.88 -2.51
N ALA A 69 -1.87 1.88 -2.61
CA ALA A 69 -2.88 1.57 -1.60
C ALA A 69 -2.25 1.30 -0.22
N TYR A 70 -1.18 0.50 -0.19
CA TYR A 70 -0.44 0.26 1.06
C TYR A 70 0.17 1.54 1.65
N GLY A 71 0.72 2.41 0.79
CA GLY A 71 1.26 3.72 1.20
C GLY A 71 0.19 4.65 1.79
N ARG A 72 -1.02 4.67 1.19
CA ARG A 72 -2.19 5.41 1.73
C ARG A 72 -2.55 4.90 3.12
N LYS A 73 -2.79 3.59 3.25
CA LYS A 73 -3.10 2.96 4.52
C LYS A 73 -2.07 3.28 5.61
N LYS A 74 -0.78 3.19 5.31
CA LYS A 74 0.28 3.53 6.28
C LYS A 74 0.23 4.99 6.74
N ARG A 75 -0.04 5.92 5.82
CA ARG A 75 -0.18 7.34 6.17
C ARG A 75 -1.39 7.57 7.06
N ALA A 76 -2.56 7.04 6.70
CA ALA A 76 -3.78 7.15 7.49
C ALA A 76 -3.59 6.62 8.91
N ILE A 77 -3.01 5.41 9.07
CA ILE A 77 -2.71 4.83 10.38
C ILE A 77 -1.77 5.74 11.19
N LYS A 78 -0.72 6.30 10.57
CA LYS A 78 0.27 7.13 11.26
C LYS A 78 -0.35 8.38 11.91
N ILE A 79 -1.40 8.91 11.32
CA ILE A 79 -2.09 10.13 11.81
C ILE A 79 -3.45 9.82 12.41
N ASN A 80 -3.74 8.54 12.66
CA ASN A 80 -5.01 8.07 13.24
C ASN A 80 -6.25 8.49 12.44
N ALA A 81 -6.13 8.62 11.10
CA ALA A 81 -7.26 8.88 10.21
C ALA A 81 -8.02 7.57 9.90
N ASN A 82 -9.33 7.68 9.74
CA ASN A 82 -10.15 6.56 9.28
C ASN A 82 -9.76 6.19 7.84
N HIS A 83 -9.56 4.88 7.58
CA HIS A 83 -9.14 4.38 6.26
C HIS A 83 -10.09 3.33 5.74
N ILE A 84 -10.81 3.66 4.69
CA ILE A 84 -11.62 2.74 3.88
C ILE A 84 -10.88 2.54 2.55
N PRO A 85 -10.44 1.30 2.21
CA PRO A 85 -9.65 1.07 1.01
C PRO A 85 -10.37 1.48 -0.27
N TYR A 86 -9.64 2.07 -1.19
CA TYR A 86 -10.08 2.39 -2.55
C TYR A 86 -8.89 2.31 -3.53
N THR A 87 -9.18 2.18 -4.81
CA THR A 87 -8.20 2.16 -5.90
C THR A 87 -8.21 3.46 -6.70
N ASP A 88 -7.15 3.73 -7.43
CA ASP A 88 -7.10 4.86 -8.34
C ASP A 88 -8.15 4.73 -9.46
N ALA A 89 -8.45 3.49 -9.90
CA ALA A 89 -9.45 3.21 -10.90
C ALA A 89 -10.86 3.58 -10.41
N GLU A 90 -11.24 3.20 -9.19
CA GLU A 90 -12.53 3.56 -8.59
C GLU A 90 -12.69 5.08 -8.45
N VAL A 91 -11.62 5.79 -8.10
CA VAL A 91 -11.66 7.28 -8.03
C VAL A 91 -11.90 7.89 -9.41
N LEU A 92 -11.21 7.37 -10.45
CA LEU A 92 -11.40 7.85 -11.82
C LEU A 92 -12.79 7.50 -12.39
N GLU A 93 -13.32 6.34 -12.07
CA GLU A 93 -14.66 5.91 -12.44
C GLU A 93 -15.73 6.80 -11.80
N THR A 94 -15.55 7.14 -10.52
CA THR A 94 -16.51 7.94 -9.76
C THR A 94 -16.46 9.41 -10.11
N TYR A 95 -15.28 9.99 -10.32
CA TYR A 95 -15.08 11.45 -10.43
C TYR A 95 -14.52 11.92 -11.77
N GLY A 96 -14.31 10.98 -12.71
CA GLY A 96 -13.75 11.30 -14.02
C GLY A 96 -12.23 11.50 -14.02
N THR A 97 -11.72 11.98 -15.18
CA THR A 97 -10.28 12.10 -15.45
C THR A 97 -9.76 13.53 -15.41
N ASN A 98 -10.58 14.48 -15.00
CA ASN A 98 -10.18 15.88 -14.87
C ASN A 98 -9.66 16.18 -13.47
N CYS A 99 -8.70 17.06 -13.40
CA CYS A 99 -8.19 17.60 -12.14
C CYS A 99 -9.27 18.44 -11.45
N HIS A 100 -9.68 18.09 -10.22
CA HIS A 100 -10.72 18.82 -9.51
C HIS A 100 -10.33 20.26 -9.15
N ILE A 101 -9.01 20.58 -9.14
CA ILE A 101 -8.50 21.91 -8.77
C ILE A 101 -8.52 22.88 -9.98
N CYS A 102 -8.01 22.45 -11.14
CA CYS A 102 -7.88 23.32 -12.31
C CYS A 102 -8.81 22.95 -13.48
N ASN A 103 -9.59 21.90 -13.32
CA ASN A 103 -10.60 21.39 -14.25
C ASN A 103 -10.06 20.90 -15.63
N LYS A 104 -8.73 20.81 -15.79
CA LYS A 104 -8.08 20.31 -17.01
C LYS A 104 -7.87 18.81 -16.94
N ALA A 105 -7.83 18.15 -18.11
CA ALA A 105 -7.61 16.71 -18.23
C ALA A 105 -6.26 16.29 -17.66
N ILE A 106 -6.25 15.20 -16.90
CA ILE A 106 -5.05 14.59 -16.31
C ILE A 106 -4.40 13.66 -17.34
N ASP A 107 -3.09 13.74 -17.49
CA ASP A 107 -2.33 12.80 -18.31
C ASP A 107 -2.09 11.49 -17.52
N LEU A 108 -2.92 10.49 -17.79
CA LEU A 108 -2.84 9.18 -17.13
C LEU A 108 -1.60 8.38 -17.57
N SER A 109 -0.95 8.77 -18.69
CA SER A 109 0.28 8.15 -19.19
C SER A 109 1.55 8.79 -18.59
N ALA A 110 1.41 9.99 -18.02
CA ALA A 110 2.54 10.73 -17.45
C ALA A 110 3.19 9.99 -16.28
N PRO A 111 4.52 10.06 -16.17
CA PRO A 111 5.23 9.40 -15.09
C PRO A 111 4.93 10.07 -13.74
N ARG A 112 4.59 9.27 -12.73
CA ARG A 112 4.27 9.77 -11.38
C ARG A 112 5.50 10.08 -10.51
N SER A 113 6.70 9.90 -11.05
CA SER A 113 7.95 10.16 -10.32
C SER A 113 8.41 11.59 -10.58
N ALA A 114 8.51 12.39 -9.54
CA ALA A 114 9.09 13.74 -9.61
C ALA A 114 10.46 13.73 -10.28
N GLY A 115 10.74 14.76 -11.08
CA GLY A 115 11.99 14.88 -11.86
C GLY A 115 11.96 14.22 -13.24
N LYS A 116 10.94 13.42 -13.59
CA LYS A 116 10.73 12.95 -14.95
C LYS A 116 9.91 13.96 -15.76
N LYS A 117 10.23 14.14 -17.06
CA LYS A 117 9.49 15.05 -17.94
C LYS A 117 7.99 14.72 -17.92
N GLY A 118 7.13 15.71 -17.71
CA GLY A 118 5.67 15.55 -17.72
C GLY A 118 5.04 15.09 -16.39
N TRP A 119 5.82 14.76 -15.35
CA TRP A 119 5.30 14.29 -14.08
C TRP A 119 4.27 15.22 -13.42
N GLN A 120 4.37 16.52 -13.71
CA GLN A 120 3.49 17.56 -13.16
C GLN A 120 2.02 17.33 -13.50
N TYR A 121 1.76 16.73 -14.67
CA TYR A 121 0.40 16.48 -15.19
C TYR A 121 -0.11 15.09 -14.86
N SER A 122 0.70 14.26 -14.17
CA SER A 122 0.31 12.90 -13.79
C SER A 122 -0.80 12.89 -12.75
N LEU A 123 -1.51 11.77 -12.69
CA LEU A 123 -2.56 11.53 -11.70
C LEU A 123 -2.00 11.48 -10.27
N HIS A 124 -2.46 12.35 -9.43
CA HIS A 124 -2.43 12.27 -7.98
C HIS A 124 -3.85 12.11 -7.43
N ILE A 125 -3.97 11.44 -6.29
CA ILE A 125 -5.21 11.40 -5.51
C ILE A 125 -5.05 12.40 -4.38
N ASP A 126 -5.88 13.43 -4.41
CA ASP A 126 -5.89 14.51 -3.44
C ASP A 126 -7.03 14.34 -2.44
N HIS A 127 -6.84 14.75 -1.19
CA HIS A 127 -7.89 14.76 -0.17
C HIS A 127 -8.53 16.16 -0.11
N LEU A 128 -9.85 16.23 -0.26
CA LEU A 128 -10.62 17.49 -0.12
C LEU A 128 -10.38 18.12 1.25
N ILE A 129 -10.58 17.35 2.31
CA ILE A 129 -10.17 17.67 3.65
C ILE A 129 -8.84 16.96 3.89
N PRO A 130 -7.72 17.68 4.02
CA PRO A 130 -6.43 17.09 4.26
C PRO A 130 -6.43 16.16 5.48
N LEU A 131 -5.70 15.06 5.40
CA LEU A 131 -5.58 14.12 6.53
C LEU A 131 -5.02 14.79 7.78
N SER A 132 -4.11 15.77 7.64
CA SER A 132 -3.57 16.59 8.74
C SER A 132 -4.62 17.45 9.45
N LYS A 133 -5.76 17.68 8.79
CA LYS A 133 -6.89 18.45 9.31
C LYS A 133 -8.10 17.60 9.68
N GLY A 134 -7.86 16.28 9.90
CA GLY A 134 -8.89 15.35 10.34
C GLY A 134 -9.75 14.77 9.21
N GLY A 135 -9.34 14.91 7.96
CA GLY A 135 -10.00 14.26 6.84
C GLY A 135 -9.83 12.74 6.86
N ASP A 136 -10.85 12.02 6.38
CA ASP A 136 -10.80 10.57 6.22
C ASP A 136 -10.04 10.17 4.94
N ASP A 137 -9.42 9.00 4.95
CA ASP A 137 -8.83 8.38 3.76
C ASP A 137 -9.83 7.38 3.15
N ASN A 138 -10.83 7.92 2.46
CA ASN A 138 -11.91 7.18 1.80
C ASN A 138 -12.26 7.82 0.46
N ILE A 139 -13.06 7.11 -0.36
CA ILE A 139 -13.41 7.55 -1.71
C ILE A 139 -14.21 8.87 -1.70
N GLU A 140 -14.98 9.14 -0.66
CA GLU A 140 -15.82 10.35 -0.57
C GLU A 140 -14.97 11.61 -0.38
N ASN A 141 -13.86 11.50 0.34
CA ASN A 141 -12.96 12.62 0.64
C ASN A 141 -11.82 12.77 -0.36
N VAL A 142 -11.74 11.96 -1.43
CA VAL A 142 -10.65 12.06 -2.40
C VAL A 142 -11.14 12.47 -3.78
N ARG A 143 -10.25 13.12 -4.55
CA ARG A 143 -10.50 13.53 -5.94
C ARG A 143 -9.24 13.35 -6.79
N PRO A 144 -9.41 13.14 -8.12
CA PRO A 144 -8.28 13.14 -9.03
C PRO A 144 -7.73 14.57 -9.19
N ALA A 145 -6.41 14.70 -9.17
CA ALA A 145 -5.72 15.97 -9.34
C ALA A 145 -4.42 15.80 -10.14
N HIS A 146 -3.94 16.86 -10.77
CA HIS A 146 -2.56 16.89 -11.25
C HIS A 146 -1.58 16.86 -10.08
N ALA A 147 -0.44 16.22 -10.27
CA ALA A 147 0.63 16.22 -9.27
C ALA A 147 1.02 17.62 -8.82
N ILE A 148 1.16 18.56 -9.77
CA ILE A 148 1.52 19.95 -9.47
C ILE A 148 0.41 20.69 -8.72
N CYS A 149 -0.85 20.53 -9.12
CA CYS A 149 -1.99 21.18 -8.46
C CYS A 149 -2.13 20.70 -7.01
N ASN A 150 -2.01 19.38 -6.81
CA ASN A 150 -2.03 18.78 -5.47
C ASN A 150 -0.88 19.29 -4.58
N LEU A 151 0.34 19.38 -5.12
CA LEU A 151 1.48 19.94 -4.39
C LEU A 151 1.30 21.42 -4.04
N GLN A 152 0.76 22.21 -4.96
CA GLN A 152 0.47 23.62 -4.73
C GLN A 152 -0.65 23.84 -3.71
N LYS A 153 -1.67 22.98 -3.72
CA LYS A 153 -2.72 22.98 -2.69
C LYS A 153 -2.15 22.67 -1.31
N GLY A 154 -1.29 21.65 -1.23
CA GLY A 154 -0.72 21.19 0.04
C GLY A 154 -1.81 20.74 1.01
N ASP A 155 -1.82 21.30 2.22
CA ASP A 155 -2.82 21.02 3.27
C ASP A 155 -3.87 22.14 3.41
N ARG A 156 -4.02 23.02 2.41
CA ARG A 156 -5.05 24.05 2.43
C ARG A 156 -6.43 23.41 2.16
N LEU A 157 -7.43 23.86 2.88
CA LEU A 157 -8.82 23.60 2.52
C LEU A 157 -9.14 24.44 1.28
N GLU A 158 -9.79 23.85 0.29
CA GLU A 158 -10.35 24.64 -0.80
C GLU A 158 -11.55 25.42 -0.25
N GLU A 159 -11.47 26.74 -0.26
CA GLU A 159 -12.64 27.57 -0.10
C GLU A 159 -13.54 27.27 -1.31
N LYS A 160 -14.77 26.81 -1.04
CA LYS A 160 -15.76 26.64 -2.10
C LYS A 160 -16.00 28.01 -2.76
N LEU A 161 -15.56 28.12 -4.02
CA LEU A 161 -16.01 29.20 -4.89
C LEU A 161 -17.50 29.04 -5.19
#